data_27622c234b2253ad220ff260a0bb0343
#
_entry.id   27622c234b2253ad220ff260a0bb0343
#
_cell.length_a   1.000
_cell.length_b   1.000
_cell.length_c   1.000
_cell.angle_alpha   90.00
_cell.angle_beta   90.00
_cell.angle_gamma   90.00
#
_symmetry.space_group_name_H-M   'P 1'
#
loop_
_entity.id
_entity.type
_entity.pdbx_description
1 polymer ?
#
loop_
_entity_poly.entity_id
_entity_poly.type
_entity_poly.pdbx_seq_one_letter_code
_entity_poly.pdbx_strand_id
1 'polypeptide(L)'
;MDRGNLIIHPENLNESIRGLSNFDFNFSNKTCAIVGSSPNILKTGYGKDIDSHDIVVRCNFALTNGFEKDAGSKTTHRFMSRSTFSGSRNSKDFSSYDSDFLHKVFNEHFIIRTGGDSHMNWAQKHVKEKYSNTTNKIDFLTESFQNHVQSQINGEPSSGFTAMMFMICFFNTISIYGFDHHGGIIGKESLHYYEKTNVKTGVVHNFAGEKEIFNVLEKQGVLKTYE
;
A
#
# COMPACT_ATOMS: atom_id res chain seq x y z
N MET A 1 12.90 19.55 3.77
CA MET A 1 11.47 19.48 4.18
C MET A 1 11.42 19.14 5.65
N ASP A 2 10.61 19.85 6.41
CA ASP A 2 10.41 19.51 7.81
C ASP A 2 9.43 18.35 7.93
N ARG A 3 9.74 17.37 8.79
CA ARG A 3 8.87 16.20 9.08
C ARG A 3 7.45 16.66 9.48
N GLY A 4 7.33 17.80 10.18
CA GLY A 4 6.05 18.35 10.59
C GLY A 4 5.06 18.63 9.45
N ASN A 5 5.56 18.86 8.23
CA ASN A 5 4.72 19.08 7.05
C ASN A 5 4.32 17.79 6.31
N LEU A 6 4.99 16.67 6.62
CA LEU A 6 4.72 15.36 5.99
C LEU A 6 3.73 14.53 6.79
N ILE A 7 3.69 14.72 8.12
CA ILE A 7 2.87 13.91 9.02
C ILE A 7 1.55 14.60 9.28
N ILE A 8 0.46 13.90 9.07
CA ILE A 8 -0.84 14.29 9.64
C ILE A 8 -0.79 13.95 11.12
N HIS A 9 -0.99 14.97 11.96
CA HIS A 9 -0.99 14.77 13.40
C HIS A 9 -2.08 13.76 13.82
N PRO A 10 -1.78 12.86 14.79
CA PRO A 10 -2.71 11.80 15.22
C PRO A 10 -4.11 12.29 15.60
N GLU A 11 -4.26 13.49 16.14
CA GLU A 11 -5.55 14.09 16.44
C GLU A 11 -6.43 14.33 15.20
N ASN A 12 -5.83 14.48 14.02
CA ASN A 12 -6.53 14.69 12.75
C ASN A 12 -6.72 13.38 11.97
N LEU A 13 -6.15 12.28 12.44
CA LEU A 13 -6.23 10.98 11.75
C LEU A 13 -7.63 10.38 11.74
N ASN A 14 -8.45 10.67 12.76
CA ASN A 14 -9.85 10.24 12.79
C ASN A 14 -10.66 10.81 11.62
N GLU A 15 -10.24 11.96 11.08
CA GLU A 15 -10.83 12.54 9.87
C GLU A 15 -10.25 11.96 8.57
N SER A 16 -9.15 11.23 8.67
CA SER A 16 -8.43 10.67 7.52
C SER A 16 -8.96 9.31 7.07
N ILE A 17 -9.75 8.65 7.93
CA ILE A 17 -10.35 7.34 7.64
C ILE A 17 -11.83 7.37 7.96
N ARG A 18 -12.64 6.91 7.02
CA ARG A 18 -14.05 6.57 7.23
C ARG A 18 -14.23 5.09 7.03
N GLY A 19 -14.54 4.39 8.13
CA GLY A 19 -14.58 2.95 8.14
C GLY A 19 -15.95 2.34 8.18
N LEU A 20 -16.01 1.06 7.82
CA LEU A 20 -17.08 0.14 8.16
C LEU A 20 -16.75 -0.64 9.43
N SER A 21 -15.51 -0.53 9.88
CA SER A 21 -14.99 -1.10 11.11
C SER A 21 -14.51 0.02 12.05
N ASN A 22 -14.53 -0.23 13.35
CA ASN A 22 -13.86 0.63 14.30
C ASN A 22 -12.36 0.40 14.13
N PHE A 23 -11.67 1.35 13.52
CA PHE A 23 -10.23 1.27 13.33
C PHE A 23 -9.54 1.45 14.68
N ASP A 24 -8.83 0.42 15.11
CA ASP A 24 -7.98 0.51 16.30
C ASP A 24 -6.57 0.93 15.87
N PHE A 25 -6.24 2.20 16.16
CA PHE A 25 -4.92 2.78 15.89
C PHE A 25 -3.87 2.44 16.95
N ASN A 26 -4.12 1.47 17.81
CA ASN A 26 -3.17 1.12 18.85
C ASN A 26 -2.02 0.27 18.27
N PHE A 27 -1.02 0.95 17.72
CA PHE A 27 0.23 0.36 17.26
C PHE A 27 1.39 0.54 18.25
N SER A 28 1.11 0.92 19.49
CA SER A 28 2.14 1.14 20.53
C SER A 28 3.04 -0.09 20.67
N ASN A 29 4.35 0.13 20.66
CA ASN A 29 5.38 -0.90 20.78
C ASN A 29 5.37 -1.97 19.69
N LYS A 30 4.71 -1.73 18.55
CA LYS A 30 4.72 -2.64 17.40
C LYS A 30 5.74 -2.21 16.35
N THR A 31 6.25 -3.18 15.62
CA THR A 31 7.13 -3.01 14.47
C THR A 31 6.33 -3.05 13.17
N CYS A 32 6.75 -2.30 12.14
CA CYS A 32 6.04 -2.21 10.88
C CYS A 32 6.98 -2.46 9.69
N ALA A 33 6.56 -3.36 8.80
CA ALA A 33 7.16 -3.55 7.49
C ALA A 33 6.15 -3.14 6.40
N ILE A 34 6.60 -2.40 5.40
CA ILE A 34 5.84 -2.16 4.17
C ILE A 34 6.55 -2.89 3.03
N VAL A 35 5.82 -3.79 2.40
CA VAL A 35 6.32 -4.64 1.32
C VAL A 35 5.76 -4.14 0.00
N GLY A 36 6.64 -3.55 -0.81
CA GLY A 36 6.36 -3.16 -2.18
C GLY A 36 6.28 -4.36 -3.12
N SER A 37 6.01 -4.07 -4.37
CA SER A 37 5.83 -5.11 -5.40
C SER A 37 6.96 -5.14 -6.42
N SER A 38 8.04 -4.41 -6.22
CA SER A 38 9.15 -4.38 -7.19
C SER A 38 9.85 -5.75 -7.30
N PRO A 39 10.25 -6.16 -8.51
CA PRO A 39 11.02 -7.39 -8.73
C PRO A 39 12.37 -7.45 -7.99
N ASN A 40 12.90 -6.33 -7.50
CA ASN A 40 14.14 -6.29 -6.72
C ASN A 40 14.06 -7.06 -5.40
N ILE A 41 12.85 -7.36 -4.89
CA ILE A 41 12.68 -8.20 -3.71
C ILE A 41 13.05 -9.67 -3.96
N LEU A 42 13.02 -10.12 -5.21
CA LEU A 42 13.31 -11.52 -5.55
C LEU A 42 14.78 -11.87 -5.30
N LYS A 43 15.02 -13.05 -4.75
CA LYS A 43 16.34 -13.61 -4.40
C LYS A 43 17.03 -12.91 -3.22
N THR A 44 16.32 -12.06 -2.49
CA THR A 44 16.87 -11.37 -1.31
C THR A 44 16.85 -12.22 -0.05
N GLY A 45 15.89 -13.14 0.05
CA GLY A 45 15.71 -13.96 1.26
C GLY A 45 15.11 -13.22 2.45
N TYR A 46 14.52 -12.02 2.26
CA TYR A 46 13.97 -11.20 3.34
C TYR A 46 12.66 -11.72 3.94
N GLY A 47 12.08 -12.79 3.42
CA GLY A 47 10.76 -13.25 3.84
C GLY A 47 10.60 -13.45 5.33
N LYS A 48 11.59 -14.07 6.00
CA LYS A 48 11.56 -14.28 7.47
C LYS A 48 11.68 -12.97 8.24
N ASP A 49 12.48 -12.02 7.75
CA ASP A 49 12.64 -10.72 8.39
C ASP A 49 11.35 -9.92 8.28
N ILE A 50 10.73 -9.89 7.11
CA ILE A 50 9.40 -9.30 6.88
C ILE A 50 8.37 -9.89 7.84
N ASP A 51 8.28 -11.22 7.93
CA ASP A 51 7.28 -11.92 8.75
C ASP A 51 7.51 -11.76 10.26
N SER A 52 8.70 -11.31 10.68
CA SER A 52 9.01 -11.01 12.07
C SER A 52 8.38 -9.72 12.60
N HIS A 53 7.98 -8.81 11.70
CA HIS A 53 7.32 -7.57 12.10
C HIS A 53 5.89 -7.83 12.61
N ASP A 54 5.43 -7.02 13.57
CA ASP A 54 4.07 -7.13 14.10
C ASP A 54 3.03 -6.78 13.03
N ILE A 55 3.30 -5.69 12.28
CA ILE A 55 2.47 -5.17 11.23
C ILE A 55 3.20 -5.34 9.89
N VAL A 56 2.56 -6.06 8.97
CA VAL A 56 3.06 -6.23 7.60
C VAL A 56 2.01 -5.68 6.62
N VAL A 57 2.42 -4.65 5.89
CA VAL A 57 1.58 -3.92 4.94
C VAL A 57 1.94 -4.32 3.52
N ARG A 58 0.94 -4.65 2.72
CA ARG A 58 1.11 -4.93 1.27
C ARG A 58 0.20 -4.05 0.43
N CYS A 59 0.48 -3.98 -0.87
CA CYS A 59 -0.29 -3.16 -1.80
C CYS A 59 -1.00 -4.00 -2.85
N ASN A 60 -2.24 -3.64 -3.15
CA ASN A 60 -3.06 -4.28 -4.19
C ASN A 60 -3.07 -5.81 -4.05
N PHE A 61 -2.80 -6.53 -5.16
CA PHE A 61 -2.80 -8.00 -5.20
C PHE A 61 -1.46 -8.64 -4.85
N ALA A 62 -0.52 -7.93 -4.22
CA ALA A 62 0.79 -8.49 -3.90
C ALA A 62 0.67 -9.91 -3.31
N LEU A 63 1.05 -10.90 -4.11
CA LEU A 63 0.93 -12.32 -3.79
C LEU A 63 2.08 -12.72 -2.84
N THR A 64 1.78 -13.63 -1.93
CA THR A 64 2.78 -14.25 -1.05
C THR A 64 3.09 -15.67 -1.49
N ASN A 65 2.07 -16.39 -1.95
CA ASN A 65 2.20 -17.79 -2.36
C ASN A 65 3.22 -17.96 -3.51
N GLY A 66 4.23 -18.76 -3.26
CA GLY A 66 5.37 -18.98 -4.17
C GLY A 66 6.48 -17.93 -4.07
N PHE A 67 6.34 -16.93 -3.20
CA PHE A 67 7.31 -15.86 -2.96
C PHE A 67 7.72 -15.71 -1.49
N GLU A 68 7.33 -16.66 -0.64
CA GLU A 68 7.45 -16.58 0.82
C GLU A 68 8.90 -16.39 1.28
N LYS A 69 9.86 -16.99 0.55
CA LYS A 69 11.29 -16.86 0.86
C LYS A 69 11.77 -15.42 0.79
N ASP A 70 11.28 -14.67 -0.19
CA ASP A 70 11.76 -13.33 -0.51
C ASP A 70 10.80 -12.24 0.01
N ALA A 71 9.50 -12.42 -0.20
CA ALA A 71 8.48 -11.43 0.14
C ALA A 71 7.74 -11.72 1.46
N GLY A 72 8.00 -12.86 2.13
CA GLY A 72 7.26 -13.28 3.31
C GLY A 72 5.84 -13.75 3.02
N SER A 73 5.19 -14.28 4.04
CA SER A 73 3.83 -14.83 3.97
C SER A 73 2.79 -14.00 4.73
N LYS A 74 3.23 -13.28 5.75
CA LYS A 74 2.35 -12.49 6.63
C LYS A 74 1.79 -11.27 5.91
N THR A 75 0.50 -11.01 6.11
CA THR A 75 -0.17 -9.76 5.74
C THR A 75 -1.13 -9.40 6.87
N THR A 76 -1.00 -8.22 7.43
CA THR A 76 -1.93 -7.70 8.44
C THR A 76 -2.82 -6.60 7.84
N HIS A 77 -2.24 -5.76 6.99
CA HIS A 77 -2.91 -4.64 6.37
C HIS A 77 -2.65 -4.64 4.86
N ARG A 78 -3.64 -4.22 4.08
CA ARG A 78 -3.53 -4.13 2.63
C ARG A 78 -4.08 -2.82 2.12
N PHE A 79 -3.22 -2.04 1.47
CA PHE A 79 -3.65 -0.82 0.78
C PHE A 79 -4.04 -1.13 -0.65
N MET A 80 -5.26 -0.72 -1.04
CA MET A 80 -5.77 -0.97 -2.39
C MET A 80 -6.21 0.31 -3.07
N SER A 81 -5.90 0.43 -4.35
CA SER A 81 -6.51 1.45 -5.19
C SER A 81 -7.98 1.08 -5.48
N ARG A 82 -8.83 2.09 -5.69
CA ARG A 82 -10.23 1.88 -6.07
C ARG A 82 -10.35 0.98 -7.30
N SER A 83 -9.57 1.25 -8.33
CA SER A 83 -9.63 0.49 -9.59
C SER A 83 -9.28 -0.98 -9.41
N THR A 84 -8.35 -1.29 -8.52
CA THR A 84 -8.00 -2.66 -8.15
C THR A 84 -9.12 -3.32 -7.36
N PHE A 85 -9.65 -2.60 -6.37
CA PHE A 85 -10.72 -3.11 -5.50
C PHE A 85 -12.04 -3.33 -6.26
N SER A 86 -12.42 -2.40 -7.14
CA SER A 86 -13.69 -2.49 -7.89
C SER A 86 -13.66 -3.44 -9.08
N GLY A 87 -12.49 -3.93 -9.45
CA GLY A 87 -12.37 -4.73 -10.65
C GLY A 87 -12.48 -3.94 -11.96
N SER A 88 -12.41 -2.63 -11.90
CA SER A 88 -12.55 -1.77 -13.09
C SER A 88 -11.28 -1.69 -13.94
N ARG A 89 -10.14 -2.16 -13.44
CA ARG A 89 -8.95 -2.36 -14.27
C ARG A 89 -9.21 -3.51 -15.22
N ASN A 90 -9.19 -3.23 -16.54
CA ASN A 90 -9.37 -4.25 -17.56
C ASN A 90 -8.34 -5.36 -17.37
N SER A 91 -8.83 -6.57 -17.16
CA SER A 91 -8.05 -7.78 -16.90
C SER A 91 -7.11 -8.21 -18.03
N LYS A 92 -7.17 -7.58 -19.20
CA LYS A 92 -6.31 -7.90 -20.36
C LYS A 92 -4.84 -7.56 -20.12
N ASP A 93 -4.56 -6.57 -19.26
CA ASP A 93 -3.20 -6.09 -19.00
C ASP A 93 -2.63 -6.60 -17.66
N PHE A 94 -3.44 -7.27 -16.83
CA PHE A 94 -3.04 -7.79 -15.54
C PHE A 94 -3.47 -9.25 -15.42
N SER A 95 -2.54 -10.16 -15.72
CA SER A 95 -2.76 -11.61 -15.58
C SER A 95 -3.02 -12.05 -14.12
N SER A 96 -2.78 -11.15 -13.15
CA SER A 96 -3.00 -11.35 -11.71
C SER A 96 -4.30 -10.75 -11.19
N TYR A 97 -5.14 -10.15 -12.06
CA TYR A 97 -6.41 -9.61 -11.63
C TYR A 97 -7.37 -10.74 -11.24
N ASP A 98 -7.74 -10.75 -9.96
CA ASP A 98 -8.69 -11.70 -9.40
C ASP A 98 -9.85 -10.93 -8.77
N SER A 99 -11.02 -10.95 -9.42
CA SER A 99 -12.24 -10.32 -8.91
C SER A 99 -12.69 -10.90 -7.57
N ASP A 100 -12.22 -12.08 -7.24
CA ASP A 100 -12.57 -12.83 -6.03
C ASP A 100 -11.46 -12.80 -4.97
N PHE A 101 -10.43 -11.96 -5.17
CA PHE A 101 -9.27 -11.89 -4.28
C PHE A 101 -9.65 -11.72 -2.81
N LEU A 102 -10.61 -10.83 -2.50
CA LEU A 102 -11.09 -10.61 -1.14
C LEU A 102 -11.75 -11.84 -0.49
N HIS A 103 -12.24 -12.79 -1.29
CA HIS A 103 -12.75 -14.06 -0.80
C HIS A 103 -11.68 -15.12 -0.57
N LYS A 104 -10.43 -14.87 -1.05
CA LYS A 104 -9.30 -15.81 -0.94
C LYS A 104 -8.32 -15.43 0.16
N VAL A 105 -8.45 -14.23 0.72
CA VAL A 105 -7.62 -13.75 1.83
C VAL A 105 -8.49 -13.51 3.05
N PHE A 106 -7.94 -13.78 4.23
CA PHE A 106 -8.68 -13.79 5.48
C PHE A 106 -7.90 -13.05 6.56
N ASN A 107 -8.64 -12.37 7.44
CA ASN A 107 -8.08 -11.68 8.60
C ASN A 107 -7.09 -10.55 8.25
N GLU A 108 -7.21 -9.99 7.04
CA GLU A 108 -6.48 -8.79 6.65
C GLU A 108 -7.34 -7.54 6.90
N HIS A 109 -6.68 -6.41 7.13
CA HIS A 109 -7.31 -5.11 7.20
C HIS A 109 -7.08 -4.36 5.88
N PHE A 110 -8.12 -4.20 5.10
CA PHE A 110 -8.08 -3.48 3.83
C PHE A 110 -8.29 -2.00 4.06
N ILE A 111 -7.39 -1.18 3.53
CA ILE A 111 -7.47 0.27 3.52
C ILE A 111 -7.54 0.71 2.06
N ILE A 112 -8.69 1.25 1.66
CA ILE A 112 -9.00 1.48 0.25
C ILE A 112 -8.93 2.97 -0.07
N ARG A 113 -8.14 3.30 -1.09
CA ARG A 113 -8.10 4.63 -1.67
C ARG A 113 -9.22 4.79 -2.69
N THR A 114 -10.21 5.66 -2.42
CA THR A 114 -11.41 5.81 -3.24
C THR A 114 -11.29 6.86 -4.34
N GLY A 115 -10.43 7.87 -4.19
CA GLY A 115 -10.28 8.97 -5.13
C GLY A 115 -11.29 10.11 -4.92
N GLY A 116 -11.98 10.12 -3.78
CA GLY A 116 -12.90 11.19 -3.38
C GLY A 116 -14.18 10.70 -2.71
N ASP A 117 -14.87 11.59 -2.02
CA ASP A 117 -16.05 11.26 -1.19
C ASP A 117 -17.23 10.73 -2.02
N SER A 118 -17.42 11.19 -3.24
CA SER A 118 -18.45 10.66 -4.15
C SER A 118 -18.25 9.17 -4.46
N HIS A 119 -17.01 8.76 -4.57
CA HIS A 119 -16.65 7.36 -4.81
C HIS A 119 -16.70 6.51 -3.53
N MET A 120 -16.58 7.15 -2.38
CA MET A 120 -16.65 6.46 -1.08
C MET A 120 -18.02 5.84 -0.84
N ASN A 121 -19.09 6.56 -1.09
CA ASN A 121 -20.46 6.03 -0.94
C ASN A 121 -20.70 4.81 -1.84
N TRP A 122 -20.23 4.88 -3.08
CA TRP A 122 -20.27 3.74 -3.98
C TRP A 122 -19.45 2.57 -3.45
N ALA A 123 -18.22 2.80 -3.01
CA ALA A 123 -17.34 1.76 -2.51
C ALA A 123 -17.91 1.07 -1.25
N GLN A 124 -18.47 1.84 -0.32
CA GLN A 124 -19.13 1.31 0.87
C GLN A 124 -20.35 0.43 0.52
N LYS A 125 -21.16 0.88 -0.44
CA LYS A 125 -22.30 0.08 -0.94
C LYS A 125 -21.80 -1.22 -1.58
N HIS A 126 -20.79 -1.14 -2.43
CA HIS A 126 -20.18 -2.28 -3.11
C HIS A 126 -19.64 -3.32 -2.10
N VAL A 127 -18.98 -2.87 -1.03
CA VAL A 127 -18.50 -3.76 0.04
C VAL A 127 -19.67 -4.47 0.73
N LYS A 128 -20.70 -3.72 1.10
CA LYS A 128 -21.88 -4.32 1.77
C LYS A 128 -22.57 -5.37 0.91
N GLU A 129 -22.66 -5.12 -0.39
CA GLU A 129 -23.35 -6.03 -1.32
C GLU A 129 -22.51 -7.28 -1.65
N LYS A 130 -21.22 -7.10 -1.89
CA LYS A 130 -20.36 -8.16 -2.42
C LYS A 130 -19.59 -8.92 -1.34
N TYR A 131 -19.25 -8.26 -0.23
CA TYR A 131 -18.31 -8.78 0.78
C TYR A 131 -18.93 -8.85 2.20
N SER A 132 -20.25 -8.97 2.31
CA SER A 132 -20.96 -9.02 3.60
C SER A 132 -20.50 -10.15 4.54
N ASN A 133 -19.97 -11.24 3.99
CA ASN A 133 -19.54 -12.43 4.74
C ASN A 133 -18.01 -12.52 4.89
N THR A 134 -17.27 -11.48 4.56
CA THR A 134 -15.80 -11.50 4.74
C THR A 134 -15.41 -11.38 6.20
N THR A 135 -14.33 -12.07 6.60
CA THR A 135 -13.67 -11.89 7.91
C THR A 135 -12.69 -10.71 7.90
N ASN A 136 -12.48 -10.11 6.74
CA ASN A 136 -11.59 -8.98 6.58
C ASN A 136 -12.22 -7.69 7.12
N LYS A 137 -11.41 -6.83 7.71
CA LYS A 137 -11.81 -5.45 8.02
C LYS A 137 -11.63 -4.59 6.77
N ILE A 138 -12.54 -3.66 6.51
CA ILE A 138 -12.47 -2.80 5.33
C ILE A 138 -12.76 -1.35 5.73
N ASP A 139 -11.79 -0.49 5.51
CA ASP A 139 -11.87 0.94 5.74
C ASP A 139 -11.43 1.74 4.50
N PHE A 140 -11.75 3.02 4.47
CA PHE A 140 -11.54 3.88 3.32
C PHE A 140 -10.78 5.14 3.73
N LEU A 141 -9.77 5.51 2.96
CA LEU A 141 -9.09 6.79 3.09
C LEU A 141 -10.02 7.93 2.66
N THR A 142 -10.12 8.98 3.48
CA THR A 142 -10.88 10.17 3.13
C THR A 142 -10.22 10.96 2.01
N GLU A 143 -11.01 11.80 1.34
CA GLU A 143 -10.49 12.70 0.32
C GLU A 143 -9.44 13.66 0.89
N SER A 144 -9.65 14.15 2.10
CA SER A 144 -8.70 15.02 2.79
C SER A 144 -7.33 14.39 2.91
N PHE A 145 -7.24 13.12 3.37
CA PHE A 145 -5.97 12.41 3.45
C PHE A 145 -5.34 12.20 2.07
N GLN A 146 -6.12 11.81 1.08
CA GLN A 146 -5.62 11.56 -0.27
C GLN A 146 -5.06 12.84 -0.91
N ASN A 147 -5.74 13.99 -0.72
CA ASN A 147 -5.29 15.29 -1.20
C ASN A 147 -4.00 15.72 -0.49
N HIS A 148 -3.89 15.45 0.83
CA HIS A 148 -2.64 15.71 1.56
C HIS A 148 -1.47 14.91 0.95
N VAL A 149 -1.63 13.60 0.73
CA VAL A 149 -0.58 12.74 0.15
C VAL A 149 -0.21 13.23 -1.25
N GLN A 150 -1.20 13.57 -2.08
CA GLN A 150 -0.98 14.05 -3.44
C GLN A 150 -0.23 15.37 -3.48
N SER A 151 -0.50 16.28 -2.55
CA SER A 151 0.17 17.58 -2.45
C SER A 151 1.67 17.47 -2.15
N GLN A 152 2.10 16.37 -1.52
CA GLN A 152 3.51 16.17 -1.17
C GLN A 152 4.41 15.90 -2.38
N ILE A 153 3.86 15.35 -3.48
CA ILE A 153 4.63 14.91 -4.65
C ILE A 153 4.23 15.61 -5.95
N ASN A 154 3.27 16.52 -5.90
CA ASN A 154 2.73 17.20 -7.08
C ASN A 154 2.37 16.20 -8.22
N GLY A 155 1.57 15.19 -7.91
CA GLY A 155 1.16 14.16 -8.87
C GLY A 155 0.38 13.02 -8.22
N GLU A 156 0.04 12.03 -9.04
CA GLU A 156 -0.71 10.86 -8.58
C GLU A 156 0.18 9.91 -7.77
N PRO A 157 -0.09 9.67 -6.47
CA PRO A 157 0.71 8.78 -5.64
C PRO A 157 0.46 7.31 -5.98
N SER A 158 1.51 6.49 -5.84
CA SER A 158 1.36 5.03 -5.87
C SER A 158 0.66 4.52 -4.59
N SER A 159 0.15 3.28 -4.65
CA SER A 159 -0.42 2.64 -3.46
C SER A 159 0.63 2.41 -2.37
N GLY A 160 1.87 2.13 -2.77
CA GLY A 160 3.00 1.97 -1.83
C GLY A 160 3.34 3.27 -1.12
N PHE A 161 3.41 4.36 -1.86
CA PHE A 161 3.64 5.68 -1.28
C PHE A 161 2.51 6.10 -0.35
N THR A 162 1.25 5.88 -0.76
CA THR A 162 0.09 6.18 0.08
C THR A 162 0.12 5.38 1.38
N ALA A 163 0.47 4.09 1.32
CA ALA A 163 0.61 3.24 2.50
C ALA A 163 1.71 3.75 3.44
N MET A 164 2.87 4.12 2.89
CA MET A 164 3.98 4.69 3.65
C MET A 164 3.57 5.98 4.34
N MET A 165 2.97 6.93 3.62
CA MET A 165 2.49 8.21 4.17
C MET A 165 1.46 8.03 5.28
N PHE A 166 0.63 6.98 5.20
CA PHE A 166 -0.30 6.63 6.26
C PHE A 166 0.42 6.05 7.49
N MET A 167 1.30 5.10 7.29
CA MET A 167 1.97 4.39 8.40
C MET A 167 2.97 5.27 9.16
N ILE A 168 3.63 6.25 8.53
CA ILE A 168 4.53 7.18 9.24
C ILE A 168 3.82 8.05 10.28
N CYS A 169 2.48 8.12 10.24
CA CYS A 169 1.69 8.79 11.28
C CYS A 169 1.69 8.04 12.60
N PHE A 170 1.98 6.74 12.59
CA PHE A 170 1.88 5.84 13.76
C PHE A 170 3.22 5.27 14.22
N PHE A 171 4.20 5.19 13.32
CA PHE A 171 5.47 4.55 13.59
C PHE A 171 6.63 5.55 13.49
N ASN A 172 7.53 5.51 14.46
CA ASN A 172 8.75 6.31 14.43
C ASN A 172 9.74 5.80 13.36
N THR A 173 9.75 4.48 13.14
CA THR A 173 10.58 3.83 12.13
C THR A 173 9.79 2.73 11.44
N ILE A 174 9.91 2.66 10.11
CA ILE A 174 9.27 1.66 9.26
C ILE A 174 10.32 0.97 8.41
N SER A 175 10.27 -0.36 8.34
CA SER A 175 11.10 -1.16 7.43
C SER A 175 10.43 -1.23 6.05
N ILE A 176 11.19 -0.92 5.00
CA ILE A 176 10.71 -0.86 3.61
C ILE A 176 11.40 -1.95 2.79
N TYR A 177 10.64 -2.80 2.13
CA TYR A 177 11.12 -3.90 1.30
C TYR A 177 10.50 -3.85 -0.10
N GLY A 178 11.26 -4.17 -1.14
CA GLY A 178 10.72 -4.33 -2.48
C GLY A 178 10.18 -3.05 -3.11
N PHE A 179 10.78 -1.91 -2.78
CA PHE A 179 10.59 -0.64 -3.47
C PHE A 179 11.77 -0.35 -4.36
N ASP A 180 11.50 0.06 -5.60
CA ASP A 180 12.55 0.43 -6.54
C ASP A 180 12.77 1.92 -6.54
N HIS A 181 13.63 2.36 -5.65
CA HIS A 181 13.98 3.78 -5.56
C HIS A 181 15.11 4.21 -6.51
N HIS A 182 15.89 3.25 -7.02
CA HIS A 182 17.10 3.55 -7.79
C HIS A 182 16.98 3.35 -9.29
N GLY A 183 16.10 2.47 -9.77
CA GLY A 183 16.08 2.02 -11.15
C GLY A 183 14.98 2.59 -12.03
N GLY A 184 13.91 3.06 -11.46
CA GLY A 184 12.72 3.43 -12.22
C GLY A 184 12.14 2.23 -13.01
N ILE A 185 10.95 2.44 -13.56
CA ILE A 185 10.21 1.39 -14.32
C ILE A 185 10.80 1.20 -15.73
N ILE A 186 11.63 2.11 -16.19
CA ILE A 186 12.15 2.13 -17.57
C ILE A 186 13.14 0.96 -17.76
N GLY A 187 12.78 0.03 -18.66
CA GLY A 187 13.63 -1.10 -19.03
C GLY A 187 13.44 -2.38 -18.22
N LYS A 188 12.51 -2.44 -17.26
CA LYS A 188 12.22 -3.67 -16.53
C LYS A 188 11.22 -4.55 -17.28
N GLU A 189 11.42 -5.87 -17.19
CA GLU A 189 10.53 -6.86 -17.82
C GLU A 189 9.15 -6.90 -17.16
N SER A 190 9.04 -6.51 -15.88
CA SER A 190 7.80 -6.48 -15.12
C SER A 190 7.80 -5.35 -14.07
N LEU A 191 6.62 -4.79 -13.78
CA LEU A 191 6.41 -3.81 -12.71
C LEU A 191 6.30 -4.47 -11.33
N HIS A 192 5.81 -5.70 -11.30
CA HIS A 192 5.54 -6.43 -10.06
C HIS A 192 6.22 -7.80 -10.12
N TYR A 193 6.76 -8.26 -8.98
CA TYR A 193 7.48 -9.53 -8.89
C TYR A 193 6.61 -10.76 -9.24
N TYR A 194 5.30 -10.64 -9.13
CA TYR A 194 4.34 -11.71 -9.38
C TYR A 194 3.73 -11.68 -10.81
N GLU A 195 4.11 -10.71 -11.64
CA GLU A 195 3.63 -10.59 -13.03
C GLU A 195 4.66 -11.14 -14.02
N LYS A 196 4.16 -11.79 -15.06
CA LYS A 196 5.00 -12.41 -16.11
C LYS A 196 5.06 -11.59 -17.40
N THR A 197 4.37 -10.45 -17.48
CA THR A 197 4.22 -9.72 -18.74
C THR A 197 4.76 -8.31 -18.64
N ASN A 198 5.39 -7.86 -19.75
CA ASN A 198 5.73 -6.46 -19.97
C ASN A 198 4.46 -5.62 -20.06
N VAL A 199 4.01 -5.07 -18.96
CA VAL A 199 2.91 -4.12 -18.95
C VAL A 199 3.45 -2.79 -19.44
N LYS A 200 3.14 -2.42 -20.68
CA LYS A 200 3.27 -1.04 -21.15
C LYS A 200 2.21 -0.20 -20.40
N THR A 201 2.47 0.13 -19.17
CA THR A 201 1.62 1.03 -18.43
C THR A 201 1.97 2.47 -18.83
N GLY A 202 0.99 3.24 -19.22
CA GLY A 202 1.06 4.69 -19.06
C GLY A 202 1.24 4.94 -17.57
N VAL A 203 2.45 5.26 -17.14
CA VAL A 203 2.77 5.49 -15.73
C VAL A 203 2.11 6.79 -15.32
N VAL A 204 1.05 6.68 -14.50
CA VAL A 204 0.29 7.84 -14.00
C VAL A 204 0.96 8.41 -12.74
N HIS A 205 1.84 7.62 -12.08
CA HIS A 205 2.43 7.96 -10.80
C HIS A 205 3.67 8.84 -10.93
N ASN A 206 3.81 9.81 -10.01
CA ASN A 206 5.01 10.65 -9.93
C ASN A 206 6.10 9.97 -9.06
N PHE A 207 6.73 8.90 -9.58
CA PHE A 207 7.77 8.18 -8.87
C PHE A 207 9.00 9.03 -8.53
N ALA A 208 9.29 10.07 -9.30
CA ALA A 208 10.40 10.99 -8.98
C ALA A 208 10.11 11.78 -7.70
N GLY A 209 8.89 12.33 -7.57
CA GLY A 209 8.47 13.02 -6.35
C GLY A 209 8.39 12.06 -5.14
N GLU A 210 7.90 10.84 -5.34
CA GLU A 210 7.92 9.82 -4.29
C GLU A 210 9.33 9.55 -3.79
N LYS A 211 10.29 9.36 -4.70
CA LYS A 211 11.70 9.11 -4.39
C LYS A 211 12.32 10.22 -3.54
N GLU A 212 12.04 11.49 -3.86
CA GLU A 212 12.53 12.62 -3.07
C GLU A 212 12.06 12.53 -1.61
N ILE A 213 10.79 12.22 -1.37
CA ILE A 213 10.23 12.06 -0.03
C ILE A 213 10.83 10.83 0.68
N PHE A 214 10.96 9.69 0.00
CA PHE A 214 11.63 8.51 0.57
C PHE A 214 13.05 8.85 1.05
N ASN A 215 13.85 9.51 0.23
CA ASN A 215 15.22 9.90 0.58
C ASN A 215 15.27 10.83 1.81
N VAL A 216 14.31 11.76 1.93
CA VAL A 216 14.22 12.64 3.10
C VAL A 216 13.91 11.85 4.35
N LEU A 217 12.92 10.96 4.30
CA LEU A 217 12.50 10.15 5.45
C LEU A 217 13.56 9.14 5.87
N GLU A 218 14.29 8.56 4.93
CA GLU A 218 15.40 7.66 5.21
C GLU A 218 16.57 8.40 5.92
N LYS A 219 16.95 9.57 5.42
CA LYS A 219 17.97 10.43 6.09
C LYS A 219 17.56 10.85 7.50
N GLN A 220 16.27 10.96 7.77
CA GLN A 220 15.74 11.27 9.09
C GLN A 220 15.59 10.04 10.00
N GLY A 221 15.91 8.83 9.51
CA GLY A 221 15.77 7.58 10.25
C GLY A 221 14.33 7.11 10.43
N VAL A 222 13.38 7.70 9.68
CA VAL A 222 11.96 7.29 9.69
C VAL A 222 11.77 6.02 8.85
N LEU A 223 12.51 5.91 7.75
CA LEU A 223 12.52 4.72 6.92
C LEU A 223 13.85 3.98 7.04
N LYS A 224 13.78 2.65 7.03
CA LYS A 224 14.91 1.74 6.90
C LYS A 224 14.66 0.88 5.67
N THR A 225 15.38 1.16 4.60
CA THR A 225 15.20 0.50 3.30
C THR A 225 16.09 -0.72 3.17
N TYR A 226 15.51 -1.80 2.68
CA TYR A 226 16.16 -3.08 2.37
C TYR A 226 16.06 -3.34 0.87
N GLU A 227 17.22 -3.40 0.20
CA GLU A 227 17.37 -3.60 -1.25
C GLU A 227 18.01 -4.94 -1.58
#